data_5e45b9e9a9dec28725e47de78c6d3e63
#
_entry.id   5e45b9e9a9dec28725e47de78c6d3e63
#
_cell.length_a   1.000
_cell.length_b   1.000
_cell.length_c   1.000
_cell.angle_alpha   90.00
_cell.angle_beta   90.00
_cell.angle_gamma   90.00
#
_symmetry.space_group_name_H-M   'P 1'
#
loop_
_entity.id
_entity.type
_entity.pdbx_description
1 polymer ?
#
loop_
_entity_poly.entity_id
_entity_poly.type
_entity_poly.pdbx_seq_one_letter_code
_entity_poly.pdbx_strand_id
1 'polypeptide(L)'
;MKIISFNVAGLRAMLKKQEFEDFINEPSGDYDIICLQEIKAEEKQLTLPSYLDKYQFKYYNSTKGTTQRKGLSGVSIMSKIEPTTVLDCPEFDEEGRILALIYEDFILVNIYVPNSQRFECERYYFRENWNLKFSTYIGELTNTYKKEVIICGDLNVAHLNIDIVDPKKKENKVPGFFNNERKAFNNLLVLNNLRDVFRKLNPTQQKSTYWSNFLKAERSQKNGWGIDYYLTTENIFQKITDCKILMNIKG
;
A
#
# COMPACT_ATOMS: atom_id res chain seq x y z
N MET A 1 3.14 -17.35 7.77
CA MET A 1 2.24 -16.18 7.74
C MET A 1 2.13 -15.68 6.31
N LYS A 2 0.91 -15.39 5.86
CA LYS A 2 0.60 -14.82 4.54
C LYS A 2 -0.07 -13.46 4.69
N ILE A 3 0.49 -12.43 4.09
CA ILE A 3 -0.06 -11.06 4.09
C ILE A 3 -0.44 -10.71 2.66
N ILE A 4 -1.65 -10.17 2.47
CA ILE A 4 -2.09 -9.62 1.18
C ILE A 4 -2.27 -8.11 1.29
N SER A 5 -1.85 -7.38 0.26
CA SER A 5 -2.09 -5.93 0.10
C SER A 5 -2.88 -5.68 -1.18
N PHE A 6 -3.96 -4.89 -1.07
CA PHE A 6 -4.86 -4.65 -2.19
C PHE A 6 -5.52 -3.27 -2.13
N ASN A 7 -5.28 -2.42 -3.14
CA ASN A 7 -6.02 -1.19 -3.32
C ASN A 7 -7.40 -1.52 -3.91
N VAL A 8 -8.46 -1.30 -3.12
CA VAL A 8 -9.85 -1.70 -3.45
C VAL A 8 -10.64 -0.59 -4.14
N ALA A 9 -10.08 0.61 -4.29
CA ALA A 9 -10.73 1.76 -4.92
C ALA A 9 -12.16 2.07 -4.41
N GLY A 10 -12.46 1.67 -3.17
CA GLY A 10 -13.75 1.82 -2.50
C GLY A 10 -14.29 0.51 -1.93
N LEU A 11 -14.07 0.29 -0.62
CA LEU A 11 -14.39 -0.98 0.04
C LEU A 11 -15.87 -1.33 -0.04
N ARG A 12 -16.78 -0.36 0.13
CA ARG A 12 -18.24 -0.62 0.05
C ARG A 12 -18.69 -1.19 -1.30
N ALA A 13 -18.03 -0.79 -2.40
CA ALA A 13 -18.31 -1.35 -3.72
C ALA A 13 -17.64 -2.73 -3.89
N MET A 14 -16.43 -2.87 -3.37
CA MET A 14 -15.68 -4.12 -3.44
C MET A 14 -16.38 -5.26 -2.68
N LEU A 15 -16.92 -5.01 -1.49
CA LEU A 15 -17.65 -6.00 -0.68
C LEU A 15 -18.90 -6.58 -1.35
N LYS A 16 -19.39 -5.96 -2.43
CA LYS A 16 -20.55 -6.44 -3.21
C LYS A 16 -20.15 -7.31 -4.40
N LYS A 17 -18.86 -7.43 -4.68
CA LYS A 17 -18.36 -8.22 -5.80
C LYS A 17 -18.12 -9.66 -5.40
N GLN A 18 -18.70 -10.60 -6.14
CA GLN A 18 -18.49 -12.04 -5.92
C GLN A 18 -17.00 -12.41 -6.05
N GLU A 19 -16.30 -11.79 -6.98
CA GLU A 19 -14.87 -12.02 -7.21
C GLU A 19 -14.00 -11.70 -5.98
N PHE A 20 -14.44 -10.75 -5.14
CA PHE A 20 -13.72 -10.44 -3.90
C PHE A 20 -13.98 -11.50 -2.83
N GLU A 21 -15.21 -11.98 -2.71
CA GLU A 21 -15.56 -13.10 -1.83
C GLU A 21 -14.80 -14.38 -2.24
N ASP A 22 -14.84 -14.72 -3.54
CA ASP A 22 -14.14 -15.87 -4.07
C ASP A 22 -12.64 -15.79 -3.79
N PHE A 23 -12.04 -14.61 -3.97
CA PHE A 23 -10.64 -14.36 -3.68
C PHE A 23 -10.30 -14.57 -2.19
N ILE A 24 -11.12 -14.05 -1.28
CA ILE A 24 -10.90 -14.18 0.17
C ILE A 24 -11.09 -15.63 0.64
N ASN A 25 -11.97 -16.38 -0.02
CA ASN A 25 -12.27 -17.77 0.32
C ASN A 25 -11.45 -18.80 -0.46
N GLU A 26 -10.62 -18.36 -1.42
CA GLU A 26 -9.78 -19.28 -2.18
C GLU A 26 -8.83 -20.06 -1.25
N PRO A 27 -8.82 -21.40 -1.30
CA PRO A 27 -8.01 -22.22 -0.38
C PRO A 27 -6.50 -21.96 -0.48
N SER A 28 -5.99 -21.57 -1.66
CA SER A 28 -4.61 -21.18 -1.87
C SER A 28 -4.28 -19.81 -1.21
N GLY A 29 -5.31 -18.99 -0.97
CA GLY A 29 -5.28 -17.65 -0.44
C GLY A 29 -5.74 -17.55 1.01
N ASP A 30 -5.48 -18.56 1.86
CA ASP A 30 -5.80 -18.45 3.30
C ASP A 30 -4.83 -17.45 3.97
N TYR A 31 -5.10 -16.16 3.74
CA TYR A 31 -4.30 -15.05 4.25
C TYR A 31 -4.50 -14.89 5.75
N ASP A 32 -3.41 -14.62 6.47
CA ASP A 32 -3.44 -14.30 7.91
C ASP A 32 -3.80 -12.84 8.13
N ILE A 33 -3.33 -11.95 7.24
CA ILE A 33 -3.55 -10.50 7.32
C ILE A 33 -3.91 -9.94 5.94
N ILE A 34 -4.94 -9.09 5.90
CA ILE A 34 -5.38 -8.35 4.71
C ILE A 34 -5.16 -6.86 4.96
N CYS A 35 -4.38 -6.22 4.09
CA CYS A 35 -4.13 -4.78 4.09
C CYS A 35 -4.83 -4.14 2.89
N LEU A 36 -5.78 -3.24 3.14
CA LEU A 36 -6.57 -2.59 2.09
C LEU A 36 -6.25 -1.10 2.02
N GLN A 37 -6.18 -0.56 0.80
CA GLN A 37 -5.99 0.85 0.53
C GLN A 37 -7.21 1.40 -0.24
N GLU A 38 -7.39 2.72 -0.19
CA GLU A 38 -8.55 3.41 -0.77
C GLU A 38 -9.90 2.82 -0.32
N ILE A 39 -10.06 2.57 0.98
CA ILE A 39 -11.33 2.03 1.49
C ILE A 39 -12.50 3.01 1.30
N LYS A 40 -12.23 4.32 1.26
CA LYS A 40 -13.19 5.40 0.98
C LYS A 40 -14.44 5.33 1.86
N ALA A 41 -14.28 4.90 3.09
CA ALA A 41 -15.37 4.75 4.07
C ALA A 41 -14.83 4.90 5.50
N GLU A 42 -15.67 5.42 6.39
CA GLU A 42 -15.48 5.30 7.82
C GLU A 42 -16.01 3.92 8.28
N GLU A 43 -15.49 3.37 9.36
CA GLU A 43 -15.88 2.06 9.90
C GLU A 43 -17.40 1.92 10.05
N LYS A 44 -18.07 2.93 10.62
CA LYS A 44 -19.54 2.95 10.81
C LYS A 44 -20.36 2.89 9.51
N GLN A 45 -19.72 3.07 8.36
CA GLN A 45 -20.35 3.01 7.02
C GLN A 45 -20.19 1.64 6.37
N LEU A 46 -19.49 0.72 7.03
CA LEU A 46 -19.19 -0.62 6.51
C LEU A 46 -20.13 -1.65 7.14
N THR A 47 -20.77 -2.43 6.28
CA THR A 47 -21.44 -3.68 6.68
C THR A 47 -20.60 -4.81 6.10
N LEU A 48 -19.87 -5.49 6.97
CA LEU A 48 -18.97 -6.55 6.55
C LEU A 48 -19.74 -7.86 6.35
N PRO A 49 -19.52 -8.58 5.25
CA PRO A 49 -20.10 -9.90 5.05
C PRO A 49 -19.40 -10.96 5.92
N SER A 50 -20.11 -12.06 6.21
CA SER A 50 -19.66 -13.12 7.14
C SER A 50 -18.39 -13.84 6.71
N TYR A 51 -18.06 -13.85 5.42
CA TYR A 51 -16.79 -14.44 4.97
C TYR A 51 -15.54 -13.72 5.49
N LEU A 52 -15.70 -12.48 6.04
CA LEU A 52 -14.64 -11.74 6.72
C LEU A 52 -14.63 -11.95 8.25
N ASP A 53 -15.53 -12.76 8.83
CA ASP A 53 -15.58 -12.99 10.28
C ASP A 53 -14.36 -13.76 10.79
N LYS A 54 -13.72 -14.53 9.92
CA LYS A 54 -12.44 -15.21 10.23
C LYS A 54 -11.30 -14.26 10.59
N TYR A 55 -11.38 -12.99 10.19
CA TYR A 55 -10.46 -11.92 10.61
C TYR A 55 -11.05 -11.23 11.82
N GLN A 56 -10.73 -11.69 13.00
CA GLN A 56 -11.33 -11.21 14.27
C GLN A 56 -10.89 -9.77 14.60
N PHE A 57 -9.69 -9.38 14.21
CA PHE A 57 -9.09 -8.08 14.50
C PHE A 57 -9.14 -7.19 13.27
N LYS A 58 -9.94 -6.11 13.33
CA LYS A 58 -10.19 -5.22 12.20
C LYS A 58 -9.94 -3.78 12.61
N TYR A 59 -9.05 -3.10 11.89
CA TYR A 59 -8.64 -1.73 12.17
C TYR A 59 -8.79 -0.87 10.93
N TYR A 60 -9.18 0.38 11.15
CA TYR A 60 -9.46 1.33 10.08
C TYR A 60 -8.82 2.68 10.40
N ASN A 61 -8.25 3.32 9.40
CA ASN A 61 -7.92 4.73 9.44
C ASN A 61 -8.54 5.42 8.23
N SER A 62 -9.27 6.49 8.47
CA SER A 62 -9.94 7.29 7.45
C SER A 62 -9.70 8.77 7.70
N THR A 63 -10.02 9.60 6.72
CA THR A 63 -9.84 11.06 6.79
C THR A 63 -10.44 11.62 8.08
N LYS A 64 -9.61 12.28 8.90
CA LYS A 64 -9.97 12.80 10.22
C LYS A 64 -10.53 14.22 10.18
N GLY A 65 -10.26 14.97 9.12
CA GLY A 65 -10.46 16.41 9.10
C GLY A 65 -11.85 16.86 8.63
N THR A 66 -12.28 18.01 9.14
CA THR A 66 -13.42 18.76 8.62
C THR A 66 -13.09 19.45 7.28
N THR A 67 -11.80 19.62 6.98
CA THR A 67 -11.26 20.28 5.78
C THR A 67 -11.10 19.35 4.59
N GLN A 68 -10.98 18.05 4.83
CA GLN A 68 -10.78 17.06 3.78
C GLN A 68 -12.11 16.43 3.32
N ARG A 69 -12.17 16.09 2.03
CA ARG A 69 -13.33 15.39 1.46
C ARG A 69 -13.50 14.02 2.11
N LYS A 70 -14.65 13.78 2.75
CA LYS A 70 -14.99 12.47 3.30
C LYS A 70 -14.87 11.38 2.22
N GLY A 71 -14.24 10.26 2.59
CA GLY A 71 -14.02 9.16 1.66
C GLY A 71 -12.96 9.43 0.58
N LEU A 72 -12.00 10.33 0.84
CA LEU A 72 -10.90 10.63 -0.09
C LEU A 72 -9.89 9.49 -0.21
N SER A 73 -9.59 8.80 0.89
CA SER A 73 -8.53 7.80 1.02
C SER A 73 -8.99 6.66 1.94
N GLY A 74 -8.27 6.43 2.98
CA GLY A 74 -8.55 5.43 4.01
C GLY A 74 -7.82 4.10 3.76
N VAL A 75 -7.35 3.51 4.86
CA VAL A 75 -6.69 2.21 4.87
C VAL A 75 -7.30 1.32 5.97
N SER A 76 -7.24 0.00 5.79
CA SER A 76 -7.63 -0.95 6.81
C SER A 76 -6.69 -2.14 6.88
N ILE A 77 -6.60 -2.74 8.06
CA ILE A 77 -5.95 -4.02 8.30
C ILE A 77 -6.96 -4.95 8.95
N MET A 78 -7.16 -6.11 8.35
CA MET A 78 -7.99 -7.19 8.90
C MET A 78 -7.08 -8.38 9.17
N SER A 79 -7.05 -8.87 10.41
CA SER A 79 -6.08 -9.86 10.86
C SER A 79 -6.76 -11.01 11.61
N LYS A 80 -6.24 -12.23 11.43
CA LYS A 80 -6.52 -13.39 12.28
C LYS A 80 -5.68 -13.37 13.56
N ILE A 81 -4.56 -12.63 13.52
CA ILE A 81 -3.58 -12.54 14.59
C ILE A 81 -3.80 -11.23 15.34
N GLU A 82 -3.88 -11.29 16.66
CA GLU A 82 -4.03 -10.10 17.50
C GLU A 82 -2.73 -9.29 17.52
N PRO A 83 -2.75 -7.99 17.18
CA PRO A 83 -1.61 -7.12 17.39
C PRO A 83 -1.44 -6.81 18.87
N THR A 84 -0.22 -6.66 19.33
CA THR A 84 0.09 -6.26 20.71
C THR A 84 -0.24 -4.79 20.97
N THR A 85 -0.20 -3.96 19.92
CA THR A 85 -0.51 -2.52 20.02
C THR A 85 -1.01 -2.00 18.68
N VAL A 86 -2.02 -1.15 18.75
CA VAL A 86 -2.45 -0.30 17.63
C VAL A 86 -1.81 1.07 17.81
N LEU A 87 -1.01 1.51 16.85
CA LEU A 87 -0.35 2.79 16.95
C LEU A 87 -1.28 3.93 16.55
N ASP A 88 -1.14 5.05 17.23
CA ASP A 88 -1.80 6.28 16.81
C ASP A 88 -1.31 6.71 15.43
N CYS A 89 -2.23 7.28 14.66
CA CYS A 89 -1.86 7.86 13.37
C CYS A 89 -0.94 9.06 13.58
N PRO A 90 0.13 9.20 12.80
CA PRO A 90 0.98 10.36 12.89
C PRO A 90 0.20 11.65 12.57
N GLU A 91 0.55 12.75 13.24
CA GLU A 91 -0.15 14.04 13.10
C GLU A 91 -0.24 14.55 11.66
N PHE A 92 0.76 14.23 10.83
CA PHE A 92 0.76 14.64 9.42
C PHE A 92 -0.19 13.83 8.53
N ASP A 93 -0.79 12.75 9.05
CA ASP A 93 -1.73 11.89 8.29
C ASP A 93 -3.19 12.32 8.52
N GLU A 94 -3.54 13.52 8.06
CA GLU A 94 -4.91 14.03 8.13
C GLU A 94 -5.87 13.28 7.17
N GLU A 95 -5.32 12.64 6.14
CA GLU A 95 -6.09 11.96 5.11
C GLU A 95 -6.36 10.49 5.41
N GLY A 96 -5.85 9.95 6.53
CA GLY A 96 -6.07 8.55 6.93
C GLY A 96 -5.41 7.56 5.97
N ARG A 97 -4.12 7.75 5.70
CA ARG A 97 -3.34 6.99 4.71
C ARG A 97 -2.37 6.01 5.33
N ILE A 98 -2.20 6.05 6.65
CA ILE A 98 -1.27 5.20 7.38
C ILE A 98 -2.02 4.47 8.48
N LEU A 99 -1.81 3.16 8.58
CA LEU A 99 -2.25 2.36 9.71
C LEU A 99 -1.11 1.43 10.11
N ALA A 100 -0.64 1.56 11.35
CA ALA A 100 0.48 0.80 11.87
C ALA A 100 0.07 -0.04 13.08
N LEU A 101 0.39 -1.33 13.03
CA LEU A 101 0.13 -2.32 14.08
C LEU A 101 1.43 -2.97 14.53
N ILE A 102 1.62 -3.10 15.83
CA ILE A 102 2.73 -3.85 16.40
C ILE A 102 2.27 -5.28 16.67
N TYR A 103 2.99 -6.24 16.13
CA TYR A 103 2.90 -7.65 16.46
C TYR A 103 4.08 -8.06 17.35
N GLU A 104 4.11 -9.32 17.77
CA GLU A 104 5.18 -9.82 18.65
C GLU A 104 6.57 -9.59 18.06
N ASP A 105 6.79 -9.89 16.78
CA ASP A 105 8.11 -9.86 16.13
C ASP A 105 8.34 -8.66 15.20
N PHE A 106 7.29 -7.93 14.79
CA PHE A 106 7.41 -6.89 13.77
C PHE A 106 6.34 -5.80 13.89
N ILE A 107 6.57 -4.70 13.20
CA ILE A 107 5.58 -3.64 12.98
C ILE A 107 5.07 -3.78 11.55
N LEU A 108 3.76 -3.87 11.37
CA LEU A 108 3.12 -3.83 10.05
C LEU A 108 2.57 -2.43 9.79
N VAL A 109 2.99 -1.82 8.69
CA VAL A 109 2.51 -0.51 8.24
C VAL A 109 1.80 -0.67 6.91
N ASN A 110 0.49 -0.46 6.92
CA ASN A 110 -0.33 -0.38 5.70
C ASN A 110 -0.43 1.07 5.25
N ILE A 111 -0.12 1.36 3.98
CA ILE A 111 0.04 2.72 3.49
C ILE A 111 -0.65 2.94 2.14
N TYR A 112 -1.23 4.15 1.97
CA TYR A 112 -1.72 4.67 0.71
C TYR A 112 -1.11 6.05 0.45
N VAL A 113 0.00 6.10 -0.26
CA VAL A 113 0.75 7.34 -0.52
C VAL A 113 -0.08 8.29 -1.40
N PRO A 114 -0.10 9.61 -1.11
CA PRO A 114 -0.82 10.57 -1.94
C PRO A 114 -0.37 10.55 -3.40
N ASN A 115 -1.29 10.64 -4.35
CA ASN A 115 -0.95 10.87 -5.75
C ASN A 115 -0.59 12.35 -5.98
N SER A 116 0.48 12.64 -6.71
CA SER A 116 0.96 14.00 -7.01
C SER A 116 0.08 14.78 -7.96
N GLN A 117 -0.76 14.12 -8.74
CA GLN A 117 -1.61 14.69 -9.79
C GLN A 117 -0.80 15.29 -10.95
N ARG A 118 -0.42 16.56 -10.87
CA ARG A 118 0.32 17.28 -11.91
C ARG A 118 1.62 17.82 -11.34
N PHE A 119 2.61 17.93 -12.21
CA PHE A 119 3.87 18.55 -11.88
C PHE A 119 3.67 19.98 -11.33
N GLU A 120 4.37 20.30 -10.25
CA GLU A 120 4.35 21.61 -9.58
C GLU A 120 2.95 22.15 -9.17
N CYS A 121 1.94 21.30 -9.03
CA CYS A 121 0.68 21.70 -8.39
C CYS A 121 0.78 21.57 -6.85
N GLU A 122 -0.21 22.11 -6.15
CA GLU A 122 -0.29 22.03 -4.68
C GLU A 122 -0.15 20.57 -4.18
N ARG A 123 -0.81 19.63 -4.85
CA ARG A 123 -0.76 18.21 -4.49
C ARG A 123 0.62 17.58 -4.69
N TYR A 124 1.38 18.05 -5.66
CA TYR A 124 2.76 17.64 -5.88
C TYR A 124 3.65 18.01 -4.67
N TYR A 125 3.59 19.26 -4.21
CA TYR A 125 4.35 19.71 -3.03
C TYR A 125 3.86 19.08 -1.75
N PHE A 126 2.55 18.88 -1.60
CA PHE A 126 1.98 18.10 -0.50
C PHE A 126 2.61 16.71 -0.41
N ARG A 127 2.69 16.01 -1.55
CA ARG A 127 3.30 14.68 -1.61
C ARG A 127 4.77 14.68 -1.26
N GLU A 128 5.56 15.66 -1.73
CA GLU A 128 6.98 15.76 -1.38
C GLU A 128 7.19 15.85 0.14
N ASN A 129 6.45 16.76 0.78
CA ASN A 129 6.49 16.91 2.23
C ASN A 129 6.02 15.66 2.97
N TRP A 130 4.95 15.04 2.47
CA TRP A 130 4.40 13.82 3.03
C TRP A 130 5.40 12.65 2.97
N ASN A 131 6.09 12.46 1.86
CA ASN A 131 7.13 11.43 1.69
C ASN A 131 8.28 11.62 2.69
N LEU A 132 8.72 12.86 2.91
CA LEU A 132 9.77 13.17 3.88
C LEU A 132 9.33 12.80 5.31
N LYS A 133 8.14 13.25 5.71
CA LYS A 133 7.57 12.97 7.04
C LYS A 133 7.35 11.47 7.25
N PHE A 134 6.88 10.76 6.22
CA PHE A 134 6.71 9.32 6.28
C PHE A 134 8.03 8.58 6.47
N SER A 135 9.08 8.97 5.74
CA SER A 135 10.41 8.36 5.90
C SER A 135 10.96 8.57 7.32
N THR A 136 10.78 9.77 7.89
CA THR A 136 11.14 10.07 9.29
C THR A 136 10.34 9.20 10.26
N TYR A 137 9.03 9.11 10.08
CA TYR A 137 8.13 8.30 10.91
C TYR A 137 8.56 6.82 10.97
N ILE A 138 8.93 6.22 9.84
CA ILE A 138 9.42 4.83 9.82
C ILE A 138 10.72 4.68 10.63
N GLY A 139 11.64 5.63 10.51
CA GLY A 139 12.86 5.66 11.33
C GLY A 139 12.58 5.79 12.83
N GLU A 140 11.63 6.63 13.21
CA GLU A 140 11.17 6.78 14.59
C GLU A 140 10.53 5.50 15.13
N LEU A 141 9.68 4.83 14.35
CA LEU A 141 9.08 3.55 14.75
C LEU A 141 10.14 2.49 15.05
N THR A 142 11.09 2.30 14.12
CA THR A 142 12.15 1.30 14.31
C THR A 142 13.03 1.63 15.52
N ASN A 143 13.34 2.92 15.74
CA ASN A 143 14.16 3.37 16.85
C ASN A 143 13.44 3.26 18.20
N THR A 144 12.15 3.57 18.24
CA THR A 144 11.36 3.54 19.49
C THR A 144 11.06 2.11 19.93
N TYR A 145 10.56 1.28 19.03
CA TYR A 145 10.09 -0.06 19.38
C TYR A 145 11.14 -1.14 19.23
N LYS A 146 12.29 -0.84 18.59
CA LYS A 146 13.38 -1.81 18.36
C LYS A 146 12.89 -3.10 17.67
N LYS A 147 11.91 -2.95 16.76
CA LYS A 147 11.31 -4.05 16.00
C LYS A 147 11.58 -3.90 14.52
N GLU A 148 11.59 -5.03 13.84
CA GLU A 148 11.60 -5.10 12.38
C GLU A 148 10.33 -4.53 11.78
N VAL A 149 10.39 -4.00 10.55
CA VAL A 149 9.25 -3.35 9.90
C VAL A 149 8.89 -4.04 8.59
N ILE A 150 7.59 -4.21 8.39
CA ILE A 150 6.96 -4.57 7.11
C ILE A 150 6.07 -3.40 6.70
N ILE A 151 6.34 -2.78 5.57
CA ILE A 151 5.49 -1.76 4.95
C ILE A 151 4.83 -2.41 3.74
N CYS A 152 3.53 -2.27 3.58
CA CYS A 152 2.83 -2.72 2.38
C CYS A 152 1.79 -1.69 1.94
N GLY A 153 1.46 -1.68 0.66
CA GLY A 153 0.41 -0.84 0.12
C GLY A 153 0.74 -0.18 -1.20
N ASP A 154 -0.10 0.77 -1.57
CA ASP A 154 0.03 1.58 -2.78
C ASP A 154 0.91 2.81 -2.49
N LEU A 155 2.14 2.78 -2.99
CA LEU A 155 3.09 3.87 -2.84
C LEU A 155 3.00 4.92 -3.95
N ASN A 156 2.09 4.73 -4.91
CA ASN A 156 1.83 5.67 -6.01
C ASN A 156 3.11 6.13 -6.75
N VAL A 157 4.10 5.24 -6.89
CA VAL A 157 5.34 5.49 -7.61
C VAL A 157 5.88 4.22 -8.25
N ALA A 158 6.23 4.28 -9.53
CA ALA A 158 7.04 3.26 -10.19
C ALA A 158 8.52 3.61 -9.94
N HIS A 159 9.21 2.83 -9.11
CA HIS A 159 10.57 3.16 -8.64
C HIS A 159 11.60 3.08 -9.76
N LEU A 160 11.65 1.94 -10.44
CA LEU A 160 12.62 1.66 -11.51
C LEU A 160 11.97 1.72 -12.90
N ASN A 161 12.79 1.81 -13.92
CA ASN A 161 12.30 1.79 -15.30
C ASN A 161 11.57 0.48 -15.66
N ILE A 162 11.89 -0.62 -14.99
CA ILE A 162 11.22 -1.92 -15.16
C ILE A 162 9.81 -1.95 -14.56
N ASP A 163 9.50 -1.03 -13.62
CA ASP A 163 8.21 -0.98 -12.95
C ASP A 163 7.13 -0.24 -13.75
N ILE A 164 7.46 0.28 -14.92
CA ILE A 164 6.54 1.00 -15.80
C ILE A 164 6.77 0.65 -17.27
N VAL A 165 5.70 0.63 -18.03
CA VAL A 165 5.78 0.47 -19.48
C VAL A 165 6.12 1.80 -20.15
N ASP A 166 7.00 1.80 -21.16
CA ASP A 166 7.48 2.99 -21.89
C ASP A 166 8.10 4.08 -20.99
N PRO A 167 9.09 3.77 -20.12
CA PRO A 167 9.64 4.70 -19.15
C PRO A 167 10.17 6.01 -19.80
N LYS A 168 10.87 5.92 -20.94
CA LYS A 168 11.41 7.11 -21.65
C LYS A 168 10.33 8.12 -22.07
N LYS A 169 9.12 7.64 -22.38
CA LYS A 169 8.00 8.52 -22.76
C LYS A 169 7.33 9.16 -21.57
N LYS A 170 7.41 8.55 -20.38
CA LYS A 170 6.67 8.91 -19.19
C LYS A 170 7.48 9.66 -18.14
N GLU A 171 8.83 9.57 -18.19
CA GLU A 171 9.71 10.20 -17.23
C GLU A 171 9.45 11.71 -17.12
N ASN A 172 9.22 12.17 -15.89
CA ASN A 172 8.85 13.54 -15.51
C ASN A 172 7.59 14.12 -16.21
N LYS A 173 6.74 13.27 -16.79
CA LYS A 173 5.53 13.71 -17.48
C LYS A 173 4.24 13.24 -16.79
N VAL A 174 4.34 12.21 -16.00
CA VAL A 174 3.16 11.57 -15.38
C VAL A 174 3.37 11.39 -13.88
N PRO A 175 2.33 11.60 -13.05
CA PRO A 175 2.40 11.36 -11.62
C PRO A 175 2.71 9.88 -11.34
N GLY A 176 3.51 9.64 -10.30
CA GLY A 176 4.04 8.32 -9.99
C GLY A 176 5.33 7.97 -10.77
N PHE A 177 5.80 8.86 -11.65
CA PHE A 177 7.08 8.69 -12.36
C PHE A 177 7.89 9.99 -12.50
N PHE A 178 7.67 10.93 -11.58
CA PHE A 178 8.53 12.11 -11.44
C PHE A 178 9.83 11.73 -10.74
N ASN A 179 10.93 12.39 -11.09
CA ASN A 179 12.24 12.08 -10.52
C ASN A 179 12.29 12.33 -9.00
N ASN A 180 11.58 13.33 -8.48
CA ASN A 180 11.49 13.58 -7.05
C ASN A 180 10.75 12.45 -6.31
N GLU A 181 9.69 11.87 -6.88
CA GLU A 181 8.96 10.75 -6.30
C GLU A 181 9.84 9.50 -6.23
N ARG A 182 10.55 9.18 -7.32
CA ARG A 182 11.50 8.06 -7.39
C ARG A 182 12.67 8.24 -6.43
N LYS A 183 13.20 9.48 -6.33
CA LYS A 183 14.24 9.83 -5.36
C LYS A 183 13.76 9.69 -3.92
N ALA A 184 12.54 10.15 -3.62
CA ALA A 184 11.94 10.00 -2.29
C ALA A 184 11.76 8.53 -1.91
N PHE A 185 11.30 7.67 -2.85
CA PHE A 185 11.21 6.23 -2.63
C PHE A 185 12.60 5.61 -2.36
N ASN A 186 13.62 5.96 -3.16
CA ASN A 186 14.98 5.51 -2.93
C ASN A 186 15.51 5.95 -1.55
N ASN A 187 15.24 7.19 -1.15
CA ASN A 187 15.63 7.69 0.16
C ASN A 187 14.91 6.93 1.29
N LEU A 188 13.62 6.61 1.14
CA LEU A 188 12.89 5.77 2.09
C LEU A 188 13.59 4.42 2.30
N LEU A 189 14.01 3.76 1.20
CA LEU A 189 14.72 2.49 1.27
C LEU A 189 16.09 2.63 1.97
N VAL A 190 16.87 3.62 1.58
CA VAL A 190 18.25 3.80 2.07
C VAL A 190 18.27 4.23 3.52
N LEU A 191 17.51 5.26 3.89
CA LEU A 191 17.52 5.85 5.24
C LEU A 191 16.95 4.89 6.29
N ASN A 192 16.03 4.01 5.91
CA ASN A 192 15.38 3.07 6.82
C ASN A 192 15.87 1.62 6.62
N ASN A 193 16.93 1.42 5.85
CA ASN A 193 17.50 0.08 5.56
C ASN A 193 16.46 -0.93 5.07
N LEU A 194 15.55 -0.49 4.19
CA LEU A 194 14.47 -1.32 3.66
C LEU A 194 14.86 -2.00 2.34
N ARG A 195 14.21 -3.13 2.07
CA ARG A 195 14.31 -3.90 0.83
C ARG A 195 12.96 -3.93 0.13
N ASP A 196 12.93 -3.62 -1.16
CA ASP A 196 11.79 -3.93 -2.03
C ASP A 196 11.76 -5.43 -2.26
N VAL A 197 10.82 -6.10 -1.61
CA VAL A 197 10.76 -7.57 -1.57
C VAL A 197 10.55 -8.16 -2.95
N PHE A 198 9.54 -7.65 -3.68
CA PHE A 198 9.25 -8.18 -5.02
C PHE A 198 10.43 -8.02 -5.95
N ARG A 199 11.04 -6.84 -5.99
CA ARG A 199 12.17 -6.54 -6.88
C ARG A 199 13.42 -7.32 -6.52
N LYS A 200 13.67 -7.54 -5.24
CA LYS A 200 14.81 -8.36 -4.77
C LYS A 200 14.67 -9.83 -5.16
N LEU A 201 13.47 -10.40 -5.03
CA LEU A 201 13.21 -11.79 -5.41
C LEU A 201 13.06 -11.97 -6.93
N ASN A 202 12.65 -10.93 -7.65
CA ASN A 202 12.36 -10.97 -9.08
C ASN A 202 13.05 -9.82 -9.84
N PRO A 203 14.39 -9.76 -9.89
CA PRO A 203 15.13 -8.58 -10.33
C PRO A 203 14.90 -8.19 -11.79
N THR A 204 14.56 -9.13 -12.66
CA THR A 204 14.35 -8.92 -14.10
C THR A 204 12.89 -9.03 -14.51
N GLN A 205 11.98 -9.34 -13.60
CA GLN A 205 10.57 -9.58 -13.94
C GLN A 205 9.82 -8.24 -14.03
N GLN A 206 9.32 -7.89 -15.21
CA GLN A 206 8.39 -6.78 -15.38
C GLN A 206 6.98 -7.25 -15.06
N LYS A 207 6.39 -6.70 -14.00
CA LYS A 207 4.98 -6.90 -13.64
C LYS A 207 4.37 -5.61 -13.16
N SER A 208 3.08 -5.46 -13.43
CA SER A 208 2.29 -4.29 -13.04
C SER A 208 1.28 -4.68 -11.96
N THR A 209 0.99 -3.75 -11.07
CA THR A 209 -0.04 -3.87 -10.03
C THR A 209 -1.23 -2.96 -10.32
N TYR A 210 -1.03 -1.93 -11.15
CA TYR A 210 -2.04 -0.94 -11.53
C TYR A 210 -2.14 -0.76 -13.03
N TRP A 211 -3.36 -0.52 -13.52
CA TRP A 211 -3.68 -0.15 -14.92
C TRP A 211 -4.69 1.00 -14.92
N SER A 212 -4.40 2.04 -15.71
CA SER A 212 -5.28 3.21 -15.82
C SER A 212 -6.61 2.84 -16.48
N ASN A 213 -7.72 3.12 -15.80
CA ASN A 213 -9.09 2.92 -16.32
C ASN A 213 -9.46 3.90 -17.45
N PHE A 214 -8.68 4.97 -17.66
CA PHE A 214 -8.90 5.94 -18.74
C PHE A 214 -8.61 5.38 -20.13
N LEU A 215 -7.82 4.34 -20.19
CA LEU A 215 -7.55 3.64 -21.44
C LEU A 215 -8.43 2.39 -21.43
N LYS A 216 -9.50 2.39 -22.24
CA LYS A 216 -10.41 1.24 -22.47
C LYS A 216 -9.71 -0.01 -23.04
N ALA A 217 -8.39 -0.04 -22.99
CA ALA A 217 -7.60 -1.19 -23.36
C ALA A 217 -7.67 -2.22 -22.23
N GLU A 218 -7.89 -3.48 -22.59
CA GLU A 218 -7.69 -4.63 -21.71
C GLU A 218 -6.45 -4.42 -20.84
N ARG A 219 -6.39 -5.04 -19.65
CA ARG A 219 -5.18 -5.14 -18.80
C ARG A 219 -4.02 -5.77 -19.56
N SER A 220 -3.74 -5.21 -20.74
CA SER A 220 -2.59 -5.61 -21.55
C SER A 220 -1.34 -5.07 -20.86
N GLN A 221 -0.25 -5.81 -20.96
CA GLN A 221 1.05 -5.42 -20.41
C GLN A 221 1.55 -4.05 -20.90
N LYS A 222 0.85 -3.44 -21.87
CA LYS A 222 1.26 -2.20 -22.57
C LYS A 222 1.07 -0.91 -21.79
N ASN A 223 0.32 -0.89 -20.66
CA ASN A 223 0.05 0.36 -19.89
C ASN A 223 0.03 0.14 -18.37
N GLY A 224 0.65 -0.91 -17.88
CA GLY A 224 0.67 -1.21 -16.46
C GLY A 224 1.83 -0.52 -15.71
N TRP A 225 1.64 -0.37 -14.40
CA TRP A 225 2.58 0.23 -13.45
C TRP A 225 2.71 -0.67 -12.24
N GLY A 226 3.95 -0.86 -11.76
CA GLY A 226 4.21 -1.45 -10.45
C GLY A 226 4.28 -0.32 -9.42
N ILE A 227 3.23 -0.12 -8.65
CA ILE A 227 3.12 0.96 -7.65
C ILE A 227 2.75 0.46 -6.26
N ASP A 228 2.40 -0.81 -6.14
CA ASP A 228 2.14 -1.49 -4.87
C ASP A 228 3.36 -2.31 -4.46
N TYR A 229 3.74 -2.23 -3.20
CA TYR A 229 4.99 -2.79 -2.71
C TYR A 229 4.83 -3.53 -1.40
N TYR A 230 5.80 -4.41 -1.13
CA TYR A 230 6.21 -4.84 0.20
C TYR A 230 7.65 -4.37 0.41
N LEU A 231 7.85 -3.53 1.43
CA LEU A 231 9.18 -3.08 1.85
C LEU A 231 9.45 -3.64 3.24
N THR A 232 10.62 -4.22 3.46
CA THR A 232 10.94 -4.83 4.76
C THR A 232 12.37 -4.52 5.16
N THR A 233 12.61 -4.51 6.46
CA THR A 233 13.96 -4.55 6.99
C THR A 233 14.66 -5.88 6.63
N GLU A 234 15.99 -5.89 6.68
CA GLU A 234 16.81 -7.01 6.20
C GLU A 234 16.48 -8.35 6.89
N ASN A 235 16.32 -8.34 8.22
CA ASN A 235 16.06 -9.58 8.97
C ASN A 235 14.70 -10.22 8.63
N ILE A 236 13.69 -9.39 8.29
CA ILE A 236 12.42 -9.89 7.77
C ILE A 236 12.61 -10.43 6.35
N PHE A 237 13.34 -9.67 5.50
CA PHE A 237 13.57 -10.08 4.12
C PHE A 237 14.15 -11.48 4.02
N GLN A 238 15.13 -11.83 4.86
CA GLN A 238 15.75 -13.15 4.89
C GLN A 238 14.78 -14.29 5.26
N LYS A 239 13.66 -13.99 5.92
CA LYS A 239 12.61 -14.97 6.28
C LYS A 239 11.51 -15.09 5.24
N ILE A 240 11.50 -14.23 4.21
CA ILE A 240 10.48 -14.25 3.17
C ILE A 240 10.76 -15.35 2.17
N THR A 241 9.80 -16.24 2.03
CA THR A 241 9.89 -17.37 1.08
C THR A 241 9.38 -17.03 -0.30
N ASP A 242 8.45 -16.07 -0.42
CA ASP A 242 7.82 -15.72 -1.69
C ASP A 242 7.15 -14.33 -1.63
N CYS A 243 7.08 -13.65 -2.80
CA CYS A 243 6.33 -12.43 -3.00
C CYS A 243 5.76 -12.41 -4.42
N LYS A 244 4.43 -12.43 -4.53
CA LYS A 244 3.72 -12.57 -5.82
C LYS A 244 2.82 -11.38 -6.10
N ILE A 245 2.71 -11.04 -7.38
CA ILE A 245 1.68 -10.16 -7.91
C ILE A 245 0.58 -11.04 -8.52
N LEU A 246 -0.63 -10.96 -7.97
CA LEU A 246 -1.77 -11.80 -8.37
C LEU A 246 -2.49 -11.16 -9.58
N MET A 247 -2.12 -11.61 -10.80
CA MET A 247 -2.60 -11.02 -12.06
C MET A 247 -4.05 -11.35 -12.39
N ASN A 248 -4.59 -12.43 -11.82
CA ASN A 248 -5.96 -12.90 -12.04
C ASN A 248 -7.02 -12.21 -11.20
N ILE A 249 -6.60 -11.42 -10.20
CA ILE A 249 -7.52 -10.67 -9.34
C ILE A 249 -7.79 -9.30 -9.97
N LYS A 250 -9.07 -9.02 -10.23
CA LYS A 250 -9.51 -7.74 -10.77
C LYS A 250 -10.02 -6.84 -9.65
N GLY A 251 -9.46 -5.64 -9.57
CA GLY A 251 -9.90 -4.59 -8.68
C GLY A 251 -11.12 -3.81 -9.24
#